data_11f50603a9361733ebef96cc43efbe0a
#
_entry.id   11f50603a9361733ebef96cc43efbe0a
#
_cell.length_a   1.000
_cell.length_b   1.000
_cell.length_c   1.000
_cell.angle_alpha   90.00
_cell.angle_beta   90.00
_cell.angle_gamma   90.00
#
_symmetry.space_group_name_H-M   'P 1'
#
loop_
_entity.id
_entity.type
_entity.pdbx_description
1 polymer ?
#
loop_
_entity_poly.entity_id
_entity_poly.type
_entity_poly.pdbx_seq_one_letter_code
_entity_poly.pdbx_strand_id
1 'polypeptide(L)'
;MRHNLIIGIGLLVGSLVTGCAGPGERIDLKISAHVADKTAAAISSATVAIQPFEDERTDRLHLGTRYHLWGGESRFSFPSGTLGEATAKAFADFLKGKGWNATVARGNEAAGSDITVTGKIVGLGVDAISGIGQTTLNAKSRMVVQVKNHADGSQVRETLTSAGSNQVFWFDPEDAQELLNDLYSKNFEKFVTDTKLDGKILKLR
;
A
#
# COMPACT_ATOMS: atom_id res chain seq x y z
N MET A 1 13.83 -54.50 -50.79
CA MET A 1 13.22 -54.20 -49.46
C MET A 1 13.46 -52.75 -49.16
N ARG A 2 12.41 -51.87 -49.26
CA ARG A 2 12.49 -50.43 -49.07
C ARG A 2 11.91 -50.13 -47.68
N HIS A 3 12.73 -49.53 -46.80
CA HIS A 3 12.29 -49.05 -45.53
C HIS A 3 12.08 -47.51 -45.61
N ASN A 4 10.84 -47.09 -45.55
CA ASN A 4 10.48 -45.66 -45.44
C ASN A 4 10.59 -45.23 -43.98
N LEU A 5 11.48 -44.32 -43.71
CA LEU A 5 11.61 -43.65 -42.41
C LEU A 5 10.78 -42.35 -42.46
N ILE A 6 9.64 -42.35 -41.77
CA ILE A 6 8.80 -41.14 -41.62
C ILE A 6 9.31 -40.41 -40.37
N ILE A 7 9.91 -39.25 -40.60
CA ILE A 7 10.31 -38.33 -39.54
C ILE A 7 9.09 -37.44 -39.26
N GLY A 8 8.43 -37.68 -38.14
CA GLY A 8 7.37 -36.80 -37.62
C GLY A 8 7.97 -35.57 -36.94
N ILE A 9 7.85 -34.39 -37.55
CA ILE A 9 8.19 -33.11 -36.94
C ILE A 9 7.00 -32.71 -36.06
N GLY A 10 7.14 -32.93 -34.77
CA GLY A 10 6.21 -32.40 -33.75
C GLY A 10 6.40 -30.90 -33.57
N LEU A 11 5.46 -30.09 -34.07
CA LEU A 11 5.42 -28.66 -33.88
C LEU A 11 4.93 -28.37 -32.45
N LEU A 12 5.86 -28.07 -31.55
CA LEU A 12 5.55 -27.66 -30.18
C LEU A 12 5.15 -26.18 -30.20
N VAL A 13 3.85 -25.90 -30.34
CA VAL A 13 3.29 -24.56 -30.20
C VAL A 13 3.22 -24.25 -28.71
N GLY A 14 4.27 -23.58 -28.20
CA GLY A 14 4.29 -23.01 -26.87
C GLY A 14 3.33 -21.81 -26.82
N SER A 15 2.14 -22.00 -26.28
CA SER A 15 1.20 -20.92 -26.01
C SER A 15 1.75 -20.07 -24.87
N LEU A 16 2.42 -18.96 -25.19
CA LEU A 16 2.69 -17.88 -24.25
C LEU A 16 1.36 -17.17 -23.96
N VAL A 17 0.66 -17.61 -22.92
CA VAL A 17 -0.51 -16.91 -22.39
C VAL A 17 0.02 -15.70 -21.64
N THR A 18 0.30 -14.60 -22.34
CA THR A 18 0.43 -13.29 -21.72
C THR A 18 -0.96 -12.89 -21.26
N GLY A 19 -1.25 -13.07 -19.97
CA GLY A 19 -2.51 -12.71 -19.38
C GLY A 19 -2.68 -11.20 -19.36
N CYS A 20 -3.21 -10.63 -20.44
CA CYS A 20 -3.77 -9.30 -20.39
C CYS A 20 -5.03 -9.36 -19.53
N ALA A 21 -5.05 -8.63 -18.42
CA ALA A 21 -6.23 -8.48 -17.57
C ALA A 21 -7.44 -8.03 -18.42
N GLY A 22 -8.39 -8.94 -18.66
CA GLY A 22 -9.60 -8.68 -19.43
C GLY A 22 -10.71 -8.04 -18.60
N PRO A 23 -11.82 -7.60 -19.23
CA PRO A 23 -13.00 -7.10 -18.51
C PRO A 23 -13.54 -8.16 -17.52
N GLY A 24 -13.92 -7.72 -16.32
CA GLY A 24 -14.43 -8.60 -15.25
C GLY A 24 -13.34 -9.26 -14.40
N GLU A 25 -12.07 -9.02 -14.69
CA GLU A 25 -10.96 -9.56 -13.91
C GLU A 25 -10.77 -8.83 -12.59
N ARG A 26 -10.35 -9.59 -11.58
CA ARG A 26 -9.90 -9.04 -10.30
C ARG A 26 -8.38 -8.82 -10.33
N ILE A 27 -7.96 -7.61 -10.03
CA ILE A 27 -6.55 -7.23 -9.97
C ILE A 27 -6.19 -7.01 -8.50
N ASP A 28 -5.35 -7.87 -7.96
CA ASP A 28 -4.94 -7.79 -6.56
C ASP A 28 -3.75 -6.84 -6.38
N LEU A 29 -3.92 -5.83 -5.52
CA LEU A 29 -2.88 -4.88 -5.13
C LEU A 29 -2.41 -5.15 -3.70
N LYS A 30 -1.15 -4.82 -3.41
CA LYS A 30 -0.54 -4.96 -2.09
C LYS A 30 -0.33 -3.60 -1.46
N ILE A 31 -0.24 -3.56 -0.14
CA ILE A 31 0.09 -2.35 0.59
C ILE A 31 1.55 -2.38 0.98
N SER A 32 2.29 -1.41 0.48
CA SER A 32 3.68 -1.16 0.88
C SER A 32 3.99 0.34 0.80
N ALA A 33 5.10 0.75 1.39
CA ALA A 33 5.62 2.10 1.28
C ALA A 33 7.12 2.06 1.03
N HIS A 34 7.58 2.94 0.16
CA HIS A 34 9.00 3.08 -0.13
C HIS A 34 9.64 4.04 0.87
N VAL A 35 10.77 3.63 1.45
CA VAL A 35 11.60 4.51 2.27
C VAL A 35 12.66 5.11 1.35
N ALA A 36 12.44 6.36 0.90
CA ALA A 36 13.34 7.02 -0.04
C ALA A 36 14.75 7.22 0.53
N ASP A 37 14.82 7.58 1.81
CA ASP A 37 16.08 7.77 2.54
C ASP A 37 16.12 6.87 3.75
N LYS A 38 16.85 5.77 3.64
CA LYS A 38 17.23 4.98 4.83
C LYS A 38 18.27 5.78 5.59
N THR A 39 17.82 6.63 6.49
CA THR A 39 18.73 7.30 7.40
C THR A 39 19.31 6.23 8.31
N ALA A 40 20.63 6.06 8.29
CA ALA A 40 21.36 5.29 9.29
C ALA A 40 21.37 6.06 10.63
N ALA A 41 20.20 6.57 11.04
CA ALA A 41 20.01 7.22 12.32
C ALA A 41 20.09 6.17 13.43
N ALA A 42 20.68 6.54 14.54
CA ALA A 42 20.65 5.70 15.75
C ALA A 42 19.19 5.32 16.02
N ILE A 43 18.92 4.01 16.20
CA ILE A 43 17.58 3.51 16.51
C ILE A 43 17.08 4.25 17.74
N SER A 44 15.90 4.86 17.62
CA SER A 44 15.25 5.53 18.76
C SER A 44 15.10 4.57 19.93
N SER A 45 15.40 5.05 21.14
CA SER A 45 15.16 4.29 22.37
C SER A 45 13.68 4.14 22.71
N ALA A 46 12.81 5.00 22.15
CA ALA A 46 11.36 4.91 22.32
C ALA A 46 10.78 3.74 21.53
N THR A 47 10.01 2.91 22.21
CA THR A 47 9.28 1.81 21.58
C THR A 47 7.92 2.27 21.10
N VAL A 48 7.61 2.00 19.83
CA VAL A 48 6.36 2.40 19.17
C VAL A 48 5.57 1.17 18.76
N ALA A 49 4.41 0.98 19.37
CA ALA A 49 3.48 -0.08 19.01
C ALA A 49 2.39 0.45 18.08
N ILE A 50 2.25 -0.14 16.90
CA ILE A 50 1.27 0.25 15.90
C ILE A 50 0.18 -0.82 15.88
N GLN A 51 -1.05 -0.42 16.18
CA GLN A 51 -2.20 -1.31 16.11
C GLN A 51 -2.74 -1.37 14.67
N PRO A 52 -3.40 -2.49 14.27
CA PRO A 52 -4.10 -2.55 13.00
C PRO A 52 -5.03 -1.35 12.82
N PHE A 53 -5.02 -0.75 11.64
CA PHE A 53 -5.87 0.39 11.33
C PHE A 53 -7.32 -0.07 11.12
N GLU A 54 -8.26 0.73 11.57
CA GLU A 54 -9.67 0.50 11.29
C GLU A 54 -10.00 0.91 9.85
N ASP A 55 -10.65 0.02 9.08
CA ASP A 55 -11.10 0.34 7.73
C ASP A 55 -12.50 0.98 7.78
N GLU A 56 -12.56 2.30 7.67
CA GLU A 56 -13.79 3.11 7.63
C GLU A 56 -14.20 3.53 6.21
N ARG A 57 -13.59 2.92 5.17
CA ARG A 57 -13.97 3.21 3.77
C ARG A 57 -15.42 2.80 3.50
N THR A 58 -16.07 3.51 2.60
CA THR A 58 -17.41 3.17 2.12
C THR A 58 -17.41 1.85 1.34
N ASP A 59 -16.50 1.71 0.37
CA ASP A 59 -16.25 0.43 -0.31
C ASP A 59 -15.06 -0.28 0.35
N ARG A 60 -15.35 -1.34 1.10
CA ARG A 60 -14.34 -2.15 1.77
C ARG A 60 -13.92 -3.37 0.96
N LEU A 61 -14.63 -3.68 -0.12
CA LEU A 61 -14.37 -4.85 -0.96
C LEU A 61 -13.31 -4.54 -2.02
N HIS A 62 -13.31 -3.31 -2.54
CA HIS A 62 -12.45 -2.93 -3.64
C HIS A 62 -11.56 -1.73 -3.27
N LEU A 63 -10.44 -1.64 -3.99
CA LEU A 63 -9.55 -0.48 -3.95
C LEU A 63 -9.79 0.47 -5.12
N GLY A 64 -10.73 0.15 -6.02
CA GLY A 64 -11.09 0.96 -7.16
C GLY A 64 -11.39 0.15 -8.41
N THR A 65 -11.41 0.82 -9.56
CA THR A 65 -11.87 0.26 -10.81
C THR A 65 -10.94 0.62 -11.97
N ARG A 66 -10.70 -0.35 -12.85
CA ARG A 66 -10.18 -0.12 -14.19
C ARG A 66 -11.32 -0.13 -15.19
N TYR A 67 -11.49 0.96 -15.92
CA TYR A 67 -12.41 1.11 -17.03
C TYR A 67 -11.68 0.83 -18.34
N HIS A 68 -12.14 -0.16 -19.10
CA HIS A 68 -11.51 -0.58 -20.35
C HIS A 68 -11.98 0.28 -21.53
N LEU A 69 -11.11 0.50 -22.52
CA LEU A 69 -11.35 1.35 -23.69
C LEU A 69 -12.62 0.96 -24.48
N TRP A 70 -12.87 -0.34 -24.63
CA TRP A 70 -14.01 -0.86 -25.39
C TRP A 70 -15.21 -1.26 -24.51
N GLY A 71 -15.25 -0.72 -23.31
CA GLY A 71 -16.26 -1.04 -22.30
C GLY A 71 -15.87 -2.23 -21.42
N GLY A 72 -16.61 -2.37 -20.32
CA GLY A 72 -16.29 -3.32 -19.25
C GLY A 72 -15.36 -2.74 -18.19
N GLU A 73 -15.32 -3.43 -17.06
CA GLU A 73 -14.59 -3.01 -15.86
C GLU A 73 -13.80 -4.19 -15.28
N SER A 74 -12.66 -3.89 -14.65
CA SER A 74 -11.95 -4.78 -13.74
C SER A 74 -11.86 -4.13 -12.37
N ARG A 75 -11.82 -4.91 -11.30
CA ARG A 75 -11.79 -4.39 -9.94
C ARG A 75 -10.42 -4.54 -9.32
N PHE A 76 -9.88 -3.45 -8.79
CA PHE A 76 -8.73 -3.51 -7.91
C PHE A 76 -9.17 -3.99 -6.53
N SER A 77 -8.45 -4.94 -5.97
CA SER A 77 -8.81 -5.58 -4.70
C SER A 77 -7.57 -5.78 -3.83
N PHE A 78 -7.81 -6.05 -2.56
CA PHE A 78 -6.76 -6.48 -1.65
C PHE A 78 -6.84 -8.01 -1.47
N PRO A 79 -5.74 -8.76 -1.70
CA PRO A 79 -5.82 -10.21 -1.90
C PRO A 79 -6.11 -11.02 -0.64
N SER A 80 -5.67 -10.58 0.54
CA SER A 80 -5.82 -11.35 1.78
C SER A 80 -5.57 -10.52 3.03
N GLY A 81 -6.17 -10.96 4.13
CA GLY A 81 -6.03 -10.30 5.43
C GLY A 81 -6.90 -9.05 5.53
N THR A 82 -6.69 -8.28 6.57
CA THR A 82 -7.34 -6.98 6.72
C THR A 82 -6.44 -5.88 6.15
N LEU A 83 -7.04 -4.95 5.41
CA LEU A 83 -6.33 -3.77 4.91
C LEU A 83 -5.66 -3.00 6.06
N GLY A 84 -6.30 -2.98 7.23
CA GLY A 84 -5.76 -2.34 8.43
C GLY A 84 -4.48 -2.97 8.94
N GLU A 85 -4.38 -4.31 8.91
CA GLU A 85 -3.14 -5.01 9.31
C GLU A 85 -1.99 -4.74 8.32
N ALA A 86 -2.30 -4.78 7.01
CA ALA A 86 -1.31 -4.48 5.99
C ALA A 86 -0.82 -3.04 6.09
N THR A 87 -1.72 -2.07 6.35
CA THR A 87 -1.37 -0.67 6.57
C THR A 87 -0.50 -0.48 7.80
N ALA A 88 -0.84 -1.11 8.93
CA ALA A 88 -0.05 -1.06 10.15
C ALA A 88 1.35 -1.64 9.93
N LYS A 89 1.45 -2.76 9.21
CA LYS A 89 2.73 -3.37 8.85
C LYS A 89 3.57 -2.44 7.97
N ALA A 90 3.00 -1.89 6.91
CA ALA A 90 3.69 -0.97 6.01
C ALA A 90 4.17 0.28 6.77
N PHE A 91 3.36 0.80 7.70
CA PHE A 91 3.74 1.93 8.53
C PHE A 91 4.87 1.59 9.50
N ALA A 92 4.80 0.43 10.18
CA ALA A 92 5.88 -0.03 11.05
C ALA A 92 7.20 -0.19 10.28
N ASP A 93 7.15 -0.81 9.11
CA ASP A 93 8.33 -1.03 8.27
C ASP A 93 8.91 0.29 7.76
N PHE A 94 8.05 1.27 7.41
CA PHE A 94 8.46 2.61 7.03
C PHE A 94 9.17 3.33 8.19
N LEU A 95 8.56 3.35 9.37
CA LEU A 95 9.15 3.99 10.57
C LEU A 95 10.48 3.33 10.98
N LYS A 96 10.59 2.00 10.87
CA LYS A 96 11.87 1.31 11.06
C LYS A 96 12.93 1.80 10.07
N GLY A 97 12.56 1.97 8.79
CA GLY A 97 13.45 2.53 7.78
C GLY A 97 13.94 3.94 8.10
N LYS A 98 13.16 4.71 8.89
CA LYS A 98 13.52 6.05 9.41
C LYS A 98 14.22 6.01 10.78
N GLY A 99 14.61 4.83 11.27
CA GLY A 99 15.34 4.67 12.53
C GLY A 99 14.46 4.64 13.78
N TRP A 100 13.14 4.42 13.64
CA TRP A 100 12.26 4.27 14.80
C TRP A 100 12.20 2.81 15.26
N ASN A 101 12.06 2.59 16.57
CA ASN A 101 11.82 1.25 17.12
C ASN A 101 10.31 0.93 17.09
N ALA A 102 9.77 0.70 15.89
CA ALA A 102 8.36 0.50 15.64
C ALA A 102 8.02 -0.98 15.41
N THR A 103 6.93 -1.47 15.99
CA THR A 103 6.43 -2.84 15.81
C THR A 103 4.91 -2.84 15.64
N VAL A 104 4.39 -3.84 14.93
CA VAL A 104 2.94 -4.07 14.91
C VAL A 104 2.57 -4.84 16.19
N ALA A 105 1.57 -4.35 16.91
CA ALA A 105 1.07 -4.97 18.14
C ALA A 105 -0.44 -5.13 18.08
N ARG A 106 -0.96 -6.23 18.63
CA ARG A 106 -2.40 -6.50 18.68
C ARG A 106 -2.88 -6.48 20.12
N GLY A 107 -4.04 -5.85 20.32
CA GLY A 107 -4.68 -5.84 21.64
C GLY A 107 -3.75 -5.33 22.75
N ASN A 108 -3.57 -6.13 23.79
CA ASN A 108 -2.77 -5.77 24.98
C ASN A 108 -1.25 -5.79 24.75
N GLU A 109 -0.76 -6.30 23.63
CA GLU A 109 0.68 -6.28 23.33
C GLU A 109 1.26 -4.85 23.26
N ALA A 110 0.40 -3.87 22.96
CA ALA A 110 0.78 -2.46 22.95
C ALA A 110 1.03 -1.87 24.36
N ALA A 111 0.60 -2.52 25.43
CA ALA A 111 0.63 -1.96 26.79
C ALA A 111 2.05 -1.75 27.35
N GLY A 112 3.06 -2.44 26.82
CA GLY A 112 4.46 -2.30 27.22
C GLY A 112 5.26 -1.31 26.40
N SER A 113 4.68 -0.64 25.42
CA SER A 113 5.36 0.34 24.58
C SER A 113 5.33 1.75 25.20
N ASP A 114 6.31 2.58 24.84
CA ASP A 114 6.33 4.00 25.25
C ASP A 114 5.25 4.81 24.50
N ILE A 115 4.95 4.39 23.26
CA ILE A 115 4.02 5.07 22.35
C ILE A 115 3.12 4.04 21.70
N THR A 116 1.81 4.29 21.71
CA THR A 116 0.84 3.51 20.93
C THR A 116 0.28 4.34 19.80
N VAL A 117 0.29 3.77 18.60
CA VAL A 117 -0.30 4.36 17.40
C VAL A 117 -1.53 3.55 17.00
N THR A 118 -2.64 4.23 16.81
CA THR A 118 -3.87 3.72 16.21
C THR A 118 -4.18 4.49 14.95
N GLY A 119 -4.96 3.94 14.05
CA GLY A 119 -5.31 4.65 12.82
C GLY A 119 -6.62 4.20 12.21
N LYS A 120 -7.14 5.06 11.32
CA LYS A 120 -8.34 4.82 10.53
C LYS A 120 -8.05 5.10 9.07
N ILE A 121 -8.44 4.18 8.20
CA ILE A 121 -8.42 4.37 6.74
C ILE A 121 -9.78 4.89 6.34
N VAL A 122 -9.87 6.20 6.10
CA VAL A 122 -11.13 6.87 5.75
C VAL A 122 -11.38 6.83 4.24
N GLY A 123 -10.32 6.82 3.45
CA GLY A 123 -10.39 6.72 2.01
C GLY A 123 -9.10 6.14 1.45
N LEU A 124 -9.25 5.23 0.52
CA LEU A 124 -8.15 4.65 -0.25
C LEU A 124 -8.73 4.12 -1.55
N GLY A 125 -8.17 4.54 -2.66
CA GLY A 125 -8.60 4.03 -3.95
C GLY A 125 -7.66 4.42 -5.08
N VAL A 126 -7.69 3.61 -6.13
CA VAL A 126 -7.03 3.85 -7.41
C VAL A 126 -7.99 3.50 -8.54
N ASP A 127 -8.18 4.42 -9.47
CA ASP A 127 -8.95 4.18 -10.68
C ASP A 127 -8.05 4.32 -11.90
N ALA A 128 -8.26 3.46 -12.90
CA ALA A 128 -7.57 3.49 -14.18
C ALA A 128 -8.58 3.62 -15.32
N ILE A 129 -8.43 4.63 -16.16
CA ILE A 129 -9.33 4.92 -17.28
C ILE A 129 -8.54 4.77 -18.58
N SER A 130 -8.84 3.70 -19.32
CA SER A 130 -8.19 3.43 -20.61
C SER A 130 -8.84 4.22 -21.73
N GLY A 131 -8.05 5.04 -22.42
CA GLY A 131 -8.38 5.79 -23.63
C GLY A 131 -7.58 5.33 -24.84
N ILE A 132 -7.79 5.97 -25.98
CA ILE A 132 -7.02 5.70 -27.21
C ILE A 132 -5.58 6.16 -27.00
N GLY A 133 -4.64 5.20 -27.03
CA GLY A 133 -3.21 5.46 -26.90
C GLY A 133 -2.73 5.82 -25.49
N GLN A 134 -3.59 5.81 -24.49
CA GLN A 134 -3.19 6.05 -23.10
C GLN A 134 -4.17 5.50 -22.07
N THR A 135 -3.67 5.21 -20.89
CA THR A 135 -4.47 4.96 -19.68
C THR A 135 -4.10 5.99 -18.63
N THR A 136 -5.09 6.65 -18.05
CA THR A 136 -4.91 7.59 -16.94
C THR A 136 -5.26 6.88 -15.63
N LEU A 137 -4.30 6.89 -14.70
CA LEU A 137 -4.50 6.39 -13.34
C LEU A 137 -4.67 7.57 -12.39
N ASN A 138 -5.63 7.47 -11.48
CA ASN A 138 -5.85 8.45 -10.42
C ASN A 138 -5.98 7.71 -9.10
N ALA A 139 -5.25 8.15 -8.09
CA ALA A 139 -5.33 7.53 -6.77
C ALA A 139 -5.43 8.57 -5.66
N LYS A 140 -6.11 8.19 -4.57
CA LYS A 140 -6.31 9.03 -3.38
C LYS A 140 -6.19 8.18 -2.13
N SER A 141 -5.62 8.77 -1.10
CA SER A 141 -5.54 8.16 0.23
C SER A 141 -5.85 9.21 1.30
N ARG A 142 -6.64 8.81 2.29
CA ARG A 142 -6.91 9.59 3.50
C ARG A 142 -6.93 8.69 4.71
N MET A 143 -6.05 8.98 5.65
CA MET A 143 -5.93 8.25 6.92
C MET A 143 -5.96 9.23 8.08
N VAL A 144 -6.46 8.78 9.22
CA VAL A 144 -6.34 9.51 10.49
C VAL A 144 -5.45 8.66 11.38
N VAL A 145 -4.37 9.24 11.85
CA VAL A 145 -3.43 8.62 12.79
C VAL A 145 -3.60 9.28 14.15
N GLN A 146 -3.73 8.47 15.18
CA GLN A 146 -3.77 8.91 16.56
C GLN A 146 -2.65 8.25 17.35
N VAL A 147 -1.89 9.04 18.06
CA VAL A 147 -0.77 8.62 18.88
C VAL A 147 -1.09 8.88 20.34
N LYS A 148 -0.80 7.94 21.21
CA LYS A 148 -0.87 8.08 22.66
C LYS A 148 0.51 7.88 23.25
N ASN A 149 1.01 8.87 23.97
CA ASN A 149 2.23 8.79 24.74
C ASN A 149 1.92 8.23 26.13
N HIS A 150 2.60 7.17 26.54
CA HIS A 150 2.35 6.56 27.86
C HIS A 150 3.09 7.25 28.99
N ALA A 151 4.18 7.97 28.69
CA ALA A 151 4.98 8.66 29.69
C ALA A 151 4.25 9.84 30.35
N ASP A 152 3.44 10.59 29.61
CA ASP A 152 2.73 11.79 30.09
C ASP A 152 1.23 11.79 29.80
N GLY A 153 0.74 10.76 29.13
CA GLY A 153 -0.68 10.63 28.74
C GLY A 153 -1.11 11.54 27.58
N SER A 154 -0.20 12.31 27.00
CA SER A 154 -0.52 13.21 25.89
C SER A 154 -0.89 12.45 24.62
N GLN A 155 -1.66 13.10 23.76
CA GLN A 155 -2.12 12.53 22.50
C GLN A 155 -1.84 13.49 21.34
N VAL A 156 -1.49 12.89 20.19
CA VAL A 156 -1.34 13.58 18.92
C VAL A 156 -2.30 12.96 17.93
N ARG A 157 -3.01 13.80 17.16
CA ARG A 157 -3.88 13.35 16.09
C ARG A 157 -3.55 14.07 14.81
N GLU A 158 -3.37 13.32 13.73
CA GLU A 158 -3.05 13.86 12.43
C GLU A 158 -3.90 13.23 11.34
N THR A 159 -4.26 14.03 10.33
CA THR A 159 -4.91 13.55 9.11
C THR A 159 -3.91 13.58 7.97
N LEU A 160 -3.61 12.41 7.45
CA LEU A 160 -2.70 12.21 6.34
C LEU A 160 -3.53 12.07 5.06
N THR A 161 -3.28 12.94 4.10
CA THR A 161 -3.98 12.93 2.81
C THR A 161 -2.97 13.03 1.69
N SER A 162 -3.09 12.14 0.71
CA SER A 162 -2.31 12.17 -0.50
C SER A 162 -3.17 11.88 -1.72
N ALA A 163 -2.77 12.41 -2.86
CA ALA A 163 -3.33 12.12 -4.16
C ALA A 163 -2.22 12.02 -5.18
N GLY A 164 -2.46 11.27 -6.24
CA GLY A 164 -1.53 11.12 -7.35
C GLY A 164 -2.27 10.77 -8.62
N SER A 165 -1.65 11.08 -9.74
CA SER A 165 -2.10 10.69 -11.08
C SER A 165 -0.90 10.30 -11.91
N ASN A 166 -1.07 9.30 -12.77
CA ASN A 166 -0.08 8.87 -13.74
C ASN A 166 -0.75 8.60 -15.08
N GLN A 167 0.00 8.74 -16.17
CA GLN A 167 -0.45 8.40 -17.52
C GLN A 167 0.55 7.42 -18.13
N VAL A 168 0.03 6.30 -18.62
CA VAL A 168 0.83 5.24 -19.25
C VAL A 168 0.27 4.93 -20.62
N PHE A 169 1.12 4.51 -21.55
CA PHE A 169 0.67 4.13 -22.89
C PHE A 169 -0.13 2.84 -22.87
N TRP A 170 0.38 1.81 -22.19
CA TRP A 170 -0.31 0.56 -21.91
C TRP A 170 -0.48 0.40 -20.40
N PHE A 171 -1.63 -0.03 -19.97
CA PHE A 171 -1.88 -0.33 -18.57
C PHE A 171 -1.19 -1.63 -18.17
N ASP A 172 -0.39 -1.54 -17.11
CA ASP A 172 0.08 -2.67 -16.33
C ASP A 172 -0.47 -2.57 -14.89
N PRO A 173 -0.89 -3.69 -14.26
CA PRO A 173 -1.24 -3.68 -12.84
C PRO A 173 -0.17 -3.08 -11.92
N GLU A 174 1.11 -3.17 -12.31
CA GLU A 174 2.23 -2.58 -11.58
C GLU A 174 2.15 -1.05 -11.53
N ASP A 175 1.61 -0.39 -12.56
CA ASP A 175 1.41 1.08 -12.54
C ASP A 175 0.46 1.52 -11.42
N ALA A 176 -0.62 0.77 -11.22
CA ALA A 176 -1.58 1.02 -10.14
C ALA A 176 -0.97 0.69 -8.77
N GLN A 177 -0.17 -0.38 -8.70
CA GLN A 177 0.56 -0.79 -7.50
C GLN A 177 1.57 0.28 -7.08
N GLU A 178 2.36 0.78 -8.01
CA GLU A 178 3.37 1.82 -7.75
C GLU A 178 2.70 3.12 -7.27
N LEU A 179 1.65 3.56 -7.97
CA LEU A 179 0.92 4.76 -7.57
C LEU A 179 0.33 4.64 -6.16
N LEU A 180 -0.20 3.46 -5.79
CA LEU A 180 -0.70 3.20 -4.44
C LEU A 180 0.43 3.24 -3.40
N ASN A 181 1.57 2.63 -3.68
CA ASN A 181 2.74 2.63 -2.80
C ASN A 181 3.27 4.06 -2.57
N ASP A 182 3.27 4.89 -3.62
CA ASP A 182 3.65 6.30 -3.53
C ASP A 182 2.74 7.10 -2.60
N LEU A 183 1.42 6.84 -2.65
CA LEU A 183 0.48 7.51 -1.73
C LEU A 183 0.76 7.15 -0.27
N TYR A 184 1.03 5.88 0.01
CA TYR A 184 1.41 5.44 1.36
C TYR A 184 2.71 6.08 1.80
N SER A 185 3.71 6.10 0.93
CA SER A 185 5.01 6.72 1.19
C SER A 185 4.88 8.21 1.50
N LYS A 186 4.10 8.95 0.70
CA LYS A 186 3.83 10.38 0.94
C LYS A 186 3.11 10.63 2.26
N ASN A 187 2.12 9.82 2.62
CA ASN A 187 1.40 9.94 3.88
C ASN A 187 2.32 9.68 5.08
N PHE A 188 3.14 8.64 5.01
CA PHE A 188 4.04 8.27 6.10
C PHE A 188 5.20 9.26 6.24
N GLU A 189 5.73 9.76 5.12
CA GLU A 189 6.73 10.82 5.13
C GLU A 189 6.19 12.11 5.76
N LYS A 190 4.95 12.48 5.41
CA LYS A 190 4.27 13.62 6.04
C LYS A 190 4.19 13.44 7.55
N PHE A 191 3.76 12.27 8.05
CA PHE A 191 3.71 11.99 9.47
C PHE A 191 5.07 12.17 10.14
N VAL A 192 6.16 11.64 9.57
CA VAL A 192 7.51 11.78 10.11
C VAL A 192 7.99 13.22 10.06
N THR A 193 7.62 13.97 9.00
CA THR A 193 7.98 15.37 8.84
C THR A 193 7.27 16.26 9.86
N ASP A 194 5.99 16.04 10.11
CA ASP A 194 5.15 16.86 10.97
C ASP A 194 5.31 16.50 12.47
N THR A 195 5.96 15.38 12.75
CA THR A 195 6.17 14.91 14.13
C THR A 195 7.65 14.84 14.48
N LYS A 196 7.94 14.80 15.77
CA LYS A 196 9.28 14.54 16.32
C LYS A 196 9.21 13.68 17.57
N LEU A 197 10.17 12.81 17.74
CA LEU A 197 10.43 12.13 19.01
C LEU A 197 11.28 13.02 19.90
N ASP A 198 10.80 13.26 21.12
CA ASP A 198 11.50 13.96 22.19
C ASP A 198 11.64 12.97 23.36
N GLY A 199 12.75 12.27 23.41
CA GLY A 199 12.92 11.13 24.31
C GLY A 199 11.92 10.02 23.99
N LYS A 200 10.96 9.79 24.91
CA LYS A 200 9.90 8.79 24.80
C LYS A 200 8.52 9.36 24.43
N ILE A 201 8.48 10.62 24.03
CA ILE A 201 7.24 11.34 23.72
C ILE A 201 7.26 11.78 22.27
N LEU A 202 6.19 11.52 21.54
CA LEU A 202 5.95 12.03 20.20
C LEU A 202 5.16 13.35 20.29
N LYS A 203 5.64 14.36 19.60
CA LYS A 203 5.02 15.70 19.54
C LYS A 203 4.86 16.13 18.09
N LEU A 204 3.92 17.03 17.81
CA LEU A 204 3.92 17.80 16.56
C LEU A 204 5.11 18.78 16.57
N ARG A 205 5.61 19.07 15.39
CA ARG A 205 6.66 20.09 15.16
C ARG A 205 6.08 21.48 15.10
#